data_1705b36b957f93f2bef5b5336de52e46
#
_entry.id   1705b36b957f93f2bef5b5336de52e46
#
_cell.length_a   1.000
_cell.length_b   1.000
_cell.length_c   1.000
_cell.angle_alpha   90.00
_cell.angle_beta   90.00
_cell.angle_gamma   90.00
#
_symmetry.space_group_name_H-M   'P 1'
#
loop_
_entity.id
_entity.type
_entity.pdbx_description
1 polymer ?
#
loop_
_entity_poly.entity_id
_entity_poly.type
_entity_poly.pdbx_seq_one_letter_code
_entity_poly.pdbx_strand_id
1 'polypeptide(L)'
;RGPAELLRVPENPLPLFLALLGGFLWACYSVLLRRWRIPAEQGGTAFHFTLCALMAAAVAAIRGEWQNLPPVGAEGLFWILFGGIGPVGLAYHWWEIGVKRGHVPLISTLAYFIPIGSTLLIGLLFREAMGPGLLLGAVLIAAGAWLAGRTQG
;
A
#
# COMPACT_ATOMS: atom_id res chain seq x y z
N ARG A 1 4.85 -23.30 9.04
CA ARG A 1 5.70 -23.05 7.85
C ARG A 1 7.11 -22.78 8.36
N GLY A 2 8.11 -23.54 7.89
CA GLY A 2 9.48 -23.46 8.40
C GLY A 2 10.29 -22.32 7.75
N PRO A 3 11.45 -21.95 8.34
CA PRO A 3 12.29 -20.87 7.81
C PRO A 3 12.80 -21.14 6.39
N ALA A 4 12.84 -22.40 5.95
CA ALA A 4 13.20 -22.77 4.58
C ALA A 4 12.16 -22.32 3.51
N GLU A 5 10.90 -22.09 3.88
CA GLU A 5 9.89 -21.56 2.96
C GLU A 5 10.09 -20.08 2.67
N LEU A 6 10.68 -19.33 3.60
CA LEU A 6 10.98 -17.90 3.41
C LEU A 6 12.08 -17.66 2.38
N LEU A 7 12.93 -18.66 2.16
CA LEU A 7 14.04 -18.62 1.20
C LEU A 7 13.70 -19.25 -0.16
N ARG A 8 12.50 -19.80 -0.32
CA ARG A 8 12.06 -20.29 -1.63
C ARG A 8 11.88 -19.11 -2.56
N VAL A 9 12.71 -19.04 -3.58
CA VAL A 9 12.46 -18.17 -4.72
C VAL A 9 11.14 -18.61 -5.35
N PRO A 10 10.15 -17.71 -5.50
CA PRO A 10 8.87 -18.09 -6.11
C PRO A 10 9.13 -18.61 -7.54
N GLU A 11 8.46 -19.69 -7.92
CA GLU A 11 8.55 -20.26 -9.28
C GLU A 11 8.25 -19.23 -10.36
N ASN A 12 7.41 -18.25 -10.04
CA ASN A 12 7.18 -17.07 -10.88
C ASN A 12 7.67 -15.80 -10.15
N PRO A 13 8.80 -15.20 -10.56
CA PRO A 13 9.34 -13.98 -9.94
C PRO A 13 8.57 -12.70 -10.31
N LEU A 14 7.70 -12.74 -11.31
CA LEU A 14 6.98 -11.58 -11.81
C LEU A 14 6.15 -10.85 -10.73
N PRO A 15 5.35 -11.52 -9.88
CA PRO A 15 4.62 -10.83 -8.81
C PRO A 15 5.54 -10.12 -7.83
N LEU A 16 6.69 -10.71 -7.48
CA LEU A 16 7.68 -10.08 -6.59
C LEU A 16 8.30 -8.85 -7.25
N PHE A 17 8.67 -8.95 -8.51
CA PHE A 17 9.19 -7.81 -9.28
C PHE A 17 8.18 -6.67 -9.36
N LEU A 18 6.91 -6.98 -9.68
CA LEU A 18 5.84 -5.97 -9.75
C LEU A 18 5.58 -5.31 -8.38
N ALA A 19 5.64 -6.06 -7.29
CA ALA A 19 5.50 -5.51 -5.94
C ALA A 19 6.65 -4.55 -5.59
N LEU A 20 7.89 -4.92 -5.89
CA LEU A 20 9.07 -4.06 -5.69
C LEU A 20 9.00 -2.80 -6.57
N LEU A 21 8.63 -2.96 -7.83
CA LEU A 21 8.44 -1.84 -8.76
C LEU A 21 7.35 -0.88 -8.26
N GLY A 22 6.23 -1.41 -7.79
CA GLY A 22 5.15 -0.61 -7.20
C GLY A 22 5.62 0.19 -5.99
N GLY A 23 6.36 -0.43 -5.07
CA GLY A 23 6.97 0.26 -3.93
C GLY A 23 7.95 1.36 -4.34
N PHE A 24 8.80 1.07 -5.33
CA PHE A 24 9.74 2.05 -5.88
C PHE A 24 9.02 3.25 -6.53
N LEU A 25 8.03 2.99 -7.37
CA LEU A 25 7.23 4.04 -8.02
C LEU A 25 6.49 4.90 -7.01
N TRP A 26 5.94 4.30 -5.94
CA TRP A 26 5.30 5.02 -4.86
C TRP A 26 6.27 5.93 -4.10
N ALA A 27 7.49 5.46 -3.83
CA ALA A 27 8.54 6.28 -3.23
C ALA A 27 8.94 7.45 -4.15
N CYS A 28 9.13 7.21 -5.43
CA CYS A 28 9.40 8.25 -6.43
C CYS A 28 8.28 9.30 -6.47
N TYR A 29 7.03 8.87 -6.51
CA TYR A 29 5.86 9.76 -6.47
C TYR A 29 5.90 10.68 -5.23
N SER A 30 6.13 10.13 -4.05
CA SER A 30 6.17 10.90 -2.80
C SER A 30 7.30 11.94 -2.78
N VAL A 31 8.48 11.58 -3.30
CA VAL A 31 9.63 12.50 -3.41
C VAL A 31 9.34 13.61 -4.43
N LEU A 32 8.78 13.26 -5.59
CA LEU A 32 8.48 14.21 -6.66
C LEU A 32 7.39 15.21 -6.26
N LEU A 33 6.35 14.77 -5.56
CA LEU A 33 5.31 15.67 -5.01
C LEU A 33 5.93 16.80 -4.21
N ARG A 34 6.90 16.46 -3.36
CA ARG A 34 7.59 17.45 -2.54
C ARG A 34 8.57 18.31 -3.35
N ARG A 35 9.35 17.69 -4.24
CA ARG A 35 10.36 18.40 -5.04
C ARG A 35 9.74 19.45 -5.94
N TRP A 36 8.60 19.14 -6.54
CA TRP A 36 7.89 20.05 -7.44
C TRP A 36 7.06 21.11 -6.71
N ARG A 37 7.00 21.07 -5.38
CA ARG A 37 6.25 22.04 -4.55
C ARG A 37 4.81 22.22 -5.01
N ILE A 38 4.17 21.14 -5.43
CA ILE A 38 2.77 21.17 -5.88
C ILE A 38 1.89 21.65 -4.73
N PRO A 39 1.08 22.70 -4.91
CA PRO A 39 0.21 23.21 -3.86
C PRO A 39 -0.72 22.12 -3.31
N ALA A 40 -0.97 22.15 -2.01
CA ALA A 40 -1.79 21.12 -1.36
C ALA A 40 -3.24 21.13 -1.86
N GLU A 41 -3.69 22.28 -2.34
CA GLU A 41 -5.02 22.51 -2.91
C GLU A 41 -5.18 21.85 -4.30
N GLN A 42 -4.08 21.65 -5.01
CA GLN A 42 -4.05 20.91 -6.28
C GLN A 42 -3.96 19.41 -5.99
N GLY A 43 -5.08 18.80 -5.61
CA GLY A 43 -5.18 17.37 -5.36
C GLY A 43 -5.01 16.58 -6.66
N GLY A 44 -3.99 15.70 -6.72
CA GLY A 44 -3.81 14.77 -7.84
C GLY A 44 -4.47 13.42 -7.60
N THR A 45 -4.82 13.09 -6.35
CA THR A 45 -5.29 11.78 -5.94
C THR A 45 -6.50 11.31 -6.78
N ALA A 46 -7.53 12.14 -6.93
CA ALA A 46 -8.72 11.79 -7.71
C ALA A 46 -8.38 11.54 -9.18
N PHE A 47 -7.52 12.36 -9.79
CA PHE A 47 -7.08 12.18 -11.16
C PHE A 47 -6.32 10.86 -11.35
N HIS A 48 -5.36 10.57 -10.45
CA HIS A 48 -4.58 9.34 -10.54
C HIS A 48 -5.45 8.09 -10.40
N PHE A 49 -6.36 8.08 -9.43
CA PHE A 49 -7.26 6.92 -9.27
C PHE A 49 -8.25 6.78 -10.41
N THR A 50 -8.76 7.86 -10.97
CA THR A 50 -9.58 7.80 -12.18
C THR A 50 -8.81 7.19 -13.34
N LEU A 51 -7.57 7.63 -13.56
CA LEU A 51 -6.73 7.07 -14.60
C LEU A 51 -6.44 5.57 -14.37
N CYS A 52 -6.09 5.19 -13.15
CA CYS A 52 -5.89 3.78 -12.77
C CYS A 52 -7.17 2.95 -13.01
N ALA A 53 -8.34 3.46 -12.63
CA ALA A 53 -9.61 2.79 -12.86
C ALA A 53 -9.91 2.59 -14.36
N LEU A 54 -9.67 3.62 -15.17
CA LEU A 54 -9.83 3.53 -16.62
C LEU A 54 -8.86 2.52 -17.24
N MET A 55 -7.60 2.52 -16.81
CA MET A 55 -6.60 1.55 -17.27
C MET A 55 -7.00 0.11 -16.87
N ALA A 56 -7.42 -0.09 -15.63
CA ALA A 56 -7.88 -1.40 -15.15
C ALA A 56 -9.11 -1.88 -15.95
N ALA A 57 -10.06 -0.97 -16.18
CA ALA A 57 -11.24 -1.27 -16.99
C ALA A 57 -10.87 -1.64 -18.44
N ALA A 58 -9.93 -0.93 -19.05
CA ALA A 58 -9.44 -1.24 -20.39
C ALA A 58 -8.76 -2.62 -20.46
N VAL A 59 -7.91 -2.94 -19.47
CA VAL A 59 -7.26 -4.25 -19.38
C VAL A 59 -8.31 -5.36 -19.21
N ALA A 60 -9.29 -5.18 -18.33
CA ALA A 60 -10.37 -6.14 -18.14
C ALA A 60 -11.21 -6.35 -19.41
N ALA A 61 -11.43 -5.27 -20.19
CA ALA A 61 -12.11 -5.35 -21.47
C ALA A 61 -11.30 -6.16 -22.51
N ILE A 62 -10.01 -5.88 -22.63
CA ILE A 62 -9.11 -6.61 -23.54
C ILE A 62 -9.04 -8.09 -23.20
N ARG A 63 -9.07 -8.43 -21.92
CA ARG A 63 -9.03 -9.81 -21.42
C ARG A 63 -10.40 -10.51 -21.45
N GLY A 64 -11.47 -9.81 -21.82
CA GLY A 64 -12.83 -10.35 -21.84
C GLY A 64 -13.41 -10.65 -20.45
N GLU A 65 -12.85 -10.07 -19.39
CA GLU A 65 -13.25 -10.35 -18.00
C GLU A 65 -14.66 -9.82 -17.68
N TRP A 66 -15.13 -8.82 -18.41
CA TRP A 66 -16.47 -8.25 -18.24
C TRP A 66 -17.61 -9.24 -18.46
N GLN A 67 -17.38 -10.28 -19.30
CA GLN A 67 -18.41 -11.29 -19.61
C GLN A 67 -18.59 -12.29 -18.46
N ASN A 68 -17.63 -12.39 -17.55
CA ASN A 68 -17.60 -13.38 -16.48
C ASN A 68 -17.65 -12.75 -15.08
N LEU A 69 -18.12 -11.50 -14.98
CA LEU A 69 -18.25 -10.84 -13.68
C LEU A 69 -19.31 -11.55 -12.82
N PRO A 70 -18.98 -11.99 -11.62
CA PRO A 70 -19.96 -12.54 -10.71
C PRO A 70 -20.96 -11.45 -10.30
N PRO A 71 -22.22 -11.81 -10.02
CA PRO A 71 -23.18 -10.85 -9.50
C PRO A 71 -22.68 -10.29 -8.16
N VAL A 72 -22.60 -8.97 -8.08
CA VAL A 72 -22.15 -8.28 -6.85
C VAL A 72 -23.38 -8.08 -5.97
N GLY A 73 -23.49 -8.84 -4.88
CA GLY A 73 -24.50 -8.64 -3.86
C GLY A 73 -24.27 -7.36 -3.03
N ALA A 74 -25.24 -7.01 -2.19
CA ALA A 74 -25.17 -5.81 -1.35
C ALA A 74 -23.91 -5.77 -0.45
N GLU A 75 -23.52 -6.92 0.09
CA GLU A 75 -22.30 -7.06 0.91
C GLU A 75 -21.03 -6.77 0.08
N GLY A 76 -20.93 -7.35 -1.12
CA GLY A 76 -19.81 -7.11 -2.03
C GLY A 76 -19.72 -5.63 -2.43
N LEU A 77 -20.87 -5.00 -2.74
CA LEU A 77 -20.93 -3.57 -3.03
C LEU A 77 -20.49 -2.73 -1.83
N PHE A 78 -20.92 -3.07 -0.63
CA PHE A 78 -20.47 -2.41 0.60
C PHE A 78 -18.93 -2.45 0.73
N TRP A 79 -18.33 -3.63 0.56
CA TRP A 79 -16.88 -3.77 0.68
C TRP A 79 -16.12 -3.05 -0.42
N ILE A 80 -16.64 -3.01 -1.65
CA ILE A 80 -16.04 -2.25 -2.76
C ILE A 80 -16.07 -0.75 -2.44
N LEU A 81 -17.20 -0.22 -2.00
CA LEU A 81 -17.36 1.19 -1.67
C LEU A 81 -16.52 1.55 -0.43
N PHE A 82 -16.57 0.75 0.62
CA PHE A 82 -15.76 0.95 1.82
C PHE A 82 -14.26 0.95 1.52
N GLY A 83 -13.79 -0.04 0.75
CA GLY A 83 -12.39 -0.15 0.35
C GLY A 83 -11.95 0.99 -0.57
N GLY A 84 -12.80 1.37 -1.53
CA GLY A 84 -12.52 2.47 -2.47
C GLY A 84 -12.48 3.83 -1.80
N ILE A 85 -13.46 4.16 -0.97
CA ILE A 85 -13.55 5.46 -0.31
C ILE A 85 -12.53 5.57 0.84
N GLY A 86 -12.47 4.59 1.72
CA GLY A 86 -11.64 4.62 2.92
C GLY A 86 -10.15 4.39 2.64
N PRO A 87 -9.70 3.11 2.60
CA PRO A 87 -8.27 2.79 2.47
C PRO A 87 -7.63 3.30 1.18
N VAL A 88 -8.37 3.34 0.08
CA VAL A 88 -7.83 3.80 -1.21
C VAL A 88 -8.00 5.31 -1.36
N GLY A 89 -9.23 5.84 -1.24
CA GLY A 89 -9.49 7.27 -1.49
C GLY A 89 -8.93 8.17 -0.40
N LEU A 90 -9.48 8.07 0.82
CA LEU A 90 -9.16 8.98 1.92
C LEU A 90 -7.73 8.81 2.42
N ALA A 91 -7.21 7.58 2.53
CA ALA A 91 -5.86 7.37 3.03
C ALA A 91 -4.80 7.97 2.10
N TYR A 92 -4.94 7.80 0.78
CA TYR A 92 -4.03 8.43 -0.17
C TYR A 92 -4.21 9.94 -0.25
N HIS A 93 -5.43 10.45 -0.13
CA HIS A 93 -5.67 11.89 -0.06
C HIS A 93 -4.97 12.52 1.15
N TRP A 94 -5.10 11.92 2.33
CA TRP A 94 -4.41 12.38 3.53
C TRP A 94 -2.89 12.19 3.46
N TRP A 95 -2.43 11.11 2.83
CA TRP A 95 -1.01 10.93 2.54
C TRP A 95 -0.46 12.08 1.68
N GLU A 96 -1.15 12.43 0.61
CA GLU A 96 -0.78 13.53 -0.28
C GLU A 96 -0.68 14.86 0.48
N ILE A 97 -1.68 15.18 1.31
CA ILE A 97 -1.65 16.38 2.16
C ILE A 97 -0.49 16.31 3.15
N GLY A 98 -0.29 15.19 3.80
CA GLY A 98 0.80 14.96 4.74
C GLY A 98 2.17 15.19 4.13
N VAL A 99 2.42 14.64 2.94
CA VAL A 99 3.69 14.83 2.21
C VAL A 99 3.90 16.28 1.79
N LYS A 100 2.84 16.97 1.36
CA LYS A 100 2.93 18.37 0.89
C LYS A 100 3.08 19.39 2.03
N ARG A 101 2.38 19.20 3.14
CA ARG A 101 2.31 20.16 4.26
C ARG A 101 3.05 19.70 5.51
N GLY A 102 3.28 18.41 5.67
CA GLY A 102 3.79 17.83 6.90
C GLY A 102 5.32 17.74 6.96
N HIS A 103 5.79 17.22 8.09
CA HIS A 103 7.19 16.89 8.31
C HIS A 103 7.45 15.49 7.74
N VAL A 104 7.96 15.43 6.51
CA VAL A 104 8.13 14.17 5.74
C VAL A 104 8.92 13.09 6.50
N PRO A 105 10.04 13.41 7.19
CA PRO A 105 10.74 12.41 7.98
C PRO A 105 9.85 11.72 9.01
N LEU A 106 9.02 12.48 9.73
CA LEU A 106 8.08 11.93 10.70
C LEU A 106 7.03 11.04 10.04
N ILE A 107 6.43 11.51 8.94
CA ILE A 107 5.38 10.77 8.21
C ILE A 107 5.95 9.47 7.65
N SER A 108 7.15 9.51 7.06
CA SER A 108 7.83 8.33 6.55
C SER A 108 8.15 7.34 7.66
N THR A 109 8.62 7.82 8.82
CA THR A 109 8.89 6.97 9.98
C THR A 109 7.61 6.30 10.49
N LEU A 110 6.50 7.05 10.58
CA LEU A 110 5.20 6.50 10.97
C LEU A 110 4.67 5.46 9.97
N ALA A 111 4.94 5.65 8.67
CA ALA A 111 4.53 4.70 7.65
C ALA A 111 5.18 3.31 7.83
N TYR A 112 6.35 3.21 8.45
CA TYR A 112 6.97 1.91 8.77
C TYR A 112 6.19 1.11 9.83
N PHE A 113 5.31 1.73 10.59
CA PHE A 113 4.43 1.02 11.52
C PHE A 113 3.20 0.39 10.84
N ILE A 114 2.91 0.76 9.59
CA ILE A 114 1.77 0.19 8.84
C ILE A 114 1.85 -1.33 8.71
N PRO A 115 2.98 -1.94 8.30
CA PRO A 115 3.09 -3.41 8.22
C PRO A 115 2.88 -4.08 9.58
N ILE A 116 3.37 -3.47 10.66
CA ILE A 116 3.20 -4.00 12.02
C ILE A 116 1.72 -3.94 12.42
N GLY A 117 1.11 -2.77 12.26
CA GLY A 117 -0.29 -2.55 12.60
C GLY A 117 -1.24 -3.44 11.78
N SER A 118 -1.01 -3.56 10.48
CA SER A 118 -1.82 -4.42 9.60
C SER A 118 -1.69 -5.90 9.98
N THR A 119 -0.49 -6.37 10.29
CA THR A 119 -0.23 -7.74 10.73
C THR A 119 -0.94 -8.04 12.05
N LEU A 120 -0.82 -7.16 13.04
CA LEU A 120 -1.50 -7.30 14.34
C LEU A 120 -3.02 -7.31 14.16
N LEU A 121 -3.55 -6.42 13.32
CA LEU A 121 -4.98 -6.32 13.06
C LEU A 121 -5.50 -7.59 12.38
N ILE A 122 -4.80 -8.13 11.39
CA ILE A 122 -5.15 -9.39 10.72
C ILE A 122 -5.13 -10.53 11.72
N GLY A 123 -4.07 -10.67 12.50
CA GLY A 123 -3.98 -11.71 13.53
C GLY A 123 -5.12 -11.64 14.55
N LEU A 124 -5.52 -10.43 14.95
CA LEU A 124 -6.60 -10.21 15.91
C LEU A 124 -7.99 -10.52 15.30
N LEU A 125 -8.25 -10.02 14.08
CA LEU A 125 -9.56 -10.15 13.43
C LEU A 125 -9.83 -11.57 12.94
N PHE A 126 -8.83 -12.20 12.34
CA PHE A 126 -8.97 -13.55 11.76
C PHE A 126 -8.52 -14.64 12.72
N ARG A 127 -8.05 -14.29 13.92
CA ARG A 127 -7.54 -15.24 14.94
C ARG A 127 -6.46 -16.17 14.38
N GLU A 128 -5.70 -15.68 13.40
CA GLU A 128 -4.58 -16.44 12.85
C GLU A 128 -3.35 -16.32 13.75
N ALA A 129 -2.71 -17.46 14.02
CA ALA A 129 -1.45 -17.49 14.75
C ALA A 129 -0.37 -16.81 13.91
N MET A 130 0.20 -15.73 14.43
CA MET A 130 1.33 -15.05 13.80
C MET A 130 2.57 -15.93 13.88
N GLY A 131 3.06 -16.35 12.72
CA GLY A 131 4.29 -17.14 12.64
C GLY A 131 5.52 -16.31 13.12
N PRO A 132 6.55 -16.97 13.68
CA PRO A 132 7.73 -16.29 14.21
C PRO A 132 8.47 -15.45 13.16
N GLY A 133 8.43 -15.85 11.89
CA GLY A 133 9.02 -15.08 10.78
C GLY A 133 8.33 -13.72 10.56
N LEU A 134 7.03 -13.64 10.77
CA LEU A 134 6.25 -12.41 10.64
C LEU A 134 6.59 -11.42 11.78
N LEU A 135 6.72 -11.94 13.01
CA LEU A 135 7.14 -11.15 14.16
C LEU A 135 8.58 -10.64 13.99
N LEU A 136 9.48 -11.48 13.51
CA LEU A 136 10.86 -11.09 13.23
C LEU A 136 10.91 -9.99 12.16
N GLY A 137 10.15 -10.13 11.08
CA GLY A 137 10.03 -9.10 10.03
C GLY A 137 9.52 -7.76 10.58
N ALA A 138 8.48 -7.78 11.43
CA ALA A 138 7.95 -6.58 12.08
C ALA A 138 8.99 -5.90 12.98
N VAL A 139 9.76 -6.66 13.75
CA VAL A 139 10.84 -6.14 14.60
C VAL A 139 11.96 -5.52 13.76
N LEU A 140 12.37 -6.17 12.68
CA LEU A 140 13.41 -5.65 11.77
C LEU A 140 12.98 -4.34 11.10
N ILE A 141 11.71 -4.24 10.68
CA ILE A 141 11.15 -3.01 10.11
C ILE A 141 11.15 -1.90 11.18
N ALA A 142 10.68 -2.18 12.40
CA ALA A 142 10.68 -1.20 13.49
C ALA A 142 12.09 -0.72 13.84
N ALA A 143 13.06 -1.63 13.92
CA ALA A 143 14.46 -1.29 14.18
C ALA A 143 15.06 -0.42 13.05
N GLY A 144 14.79 -0.77 11.79
CA GLY A 144 15.20 0.03 10.63
C GLY A 144 14.60 1.44 10.63
N ALA A 145 13.30 1.56 10.95
CA ALA A 145 12.62 2.83 11.08
C ALA A 145 13.22 3.72 12.20
N TRP A 146 13.50 3.11 13.35
CA TRP A 146 14.12 3.81 14.47
C TRP A 146 15.55 4.31 14.16
N LEU A 147 16.37 3.47 13.51
CA LEU A 147 17.71 3.86 13.05
C LEU A 147 17.65 5.01 12.04
N ALA A 148 16.74 4.92 11.04
CA ALA A 148 16.55 5.97 10.05
C ALA A 148 16.11 7.30 10.68
N GLY A 149 15.25 7.26 11.70
CA GLY A 149 14.83 8.46 12.44
C GLY A 149 15.97 9.16 13.20
N ARG A 150 16.97 8.41 13.69
CA ARG A 150 18.12 8.98 14.41
C ARG A 150 19.13 9.71 13.51
N THR A 151 19.23 9.33 12.25
CA THR A 151 20.18 9.93 11.31
C THR A 151 19.71 11.25 10.70
N GLN A 152 18.46 11.65 10.99
CA GLN A 152 17.82 12.86 10.44
C GLN A 152 17.68 14.01 11.45
N GLY A 153 18.14 13.84 12.67
CA GLY A 153 18.27 14.85 13.72
C GLY A 153 19.72 15.26 13.93
#